data_a347a15857f581fb2916e00d92289914
#
_entry.id   a347a15857f581fb2916e00d92289914
#
_cell.length_a   1.000
_cell.length_b   1.000
_cell.length_c   1.000
_cell.angle_alpha   90.00
_cell.angle_beta   90.00
_cell.angle_gamma   90.00
#
_symmetry.space_group_name_H-M   'P 1'
#
loop_
_entity.id
_entity.type
_entity.pdbx_description
1 polymer ?
#
loop_
_entity_poly.entity_id
_entity_poly.type
_entity_poly.pdbx_seq_one_letter_code
_entity_poly.pdbx_strand_id
1 'polypeptide(L)'
;MCVGSGASRASIAQSLDNEVMRVQEHIKLSALAATMALPWLGKDVLIPFTSSVLIDVDHYLWYAVTFRTLSIRKAVKYFGQADPPQLKEARLLHHPLILGILVLIAMLTRSRFLMLILAGLIFHVSLDVVHVTQLQSLKQSLSEEANGICPECGERCEVLQLHTVYFSPSMLNRYQAENFVVLCPTCHEKAHSV
;
A
#
# COMPACT_ATOMS: atom_id res chain seq x y z
N MET A 1 0.54 -7.64 31.13
CA MET A 1 1.76 -7.65 30.31
C MET A 1 1.41 -8.35 28.99
N CYS A 2 1.14 -7.60 27.93
CA CYS A 2 1.02 -8.19 26.58
C CYS A 2 2.41 -8.69 26.15
N VAL A 3 2.86 -9.80 26.74
CA VAL A 3 4.06 -10.51 26.32
C VAL A 3 3.66 -11.39 25.15
N GLY A 4 3.56 -10.79 23.99
CA GLY A 4 3.60 -11.53 22.72
C GLY A 4 5.00 -12.13 22.62
N SER A 5 5.10 -13.42 22.92
CA SER A 5 6.31 -14.21 22.81
C SER A 5 6.94 -14.00 21.42
N GLY A 6 8.03 -13.23 21.35
CA GLY A 6 8.97 -13.28 20.24
C GLY A 6 8.70 -12.39 19.04
N ALA A 7 7.76 -11.46 19.05
CA ALA A 7 7.64 -10.46 17.99
C ALA A 7 8.81 -9.48 18.09
N SER A 8 9.85 -9.70 17.28
CA SER A 8 10.98 -8.78 17.18
C SER A 8 10.50 -7.41 16.65
N ARG A 9 11.23 -6.32 16.96
CA ARG A 9 10.97 -4.98 16.39
C ARG A 9 10.81 -5.01 14.86
N ALA A 10 11.38 -5.99 14.19
CA ALA A 10 11.23 -6.24 12.76
C ALA A 10 9.80 -6.68 12.36
N SER A 11 9.11 -7.50 13.17
CA SER A 11 7.73 -7.93 12.87
C SER A 11 6.70 -6.79 13.08
N ILE A 12 7.03 -5.84 13.94
CA ILE A 12 6.19 -4.68 14.26
C ILE A 12 6.27 -3.63 13.14
N ALA A 13 7.46 -3.40 12.58
CA ALA A 13 7.63 -2.60 11.38
C ALA A 13 6.92 -3.25 10.18
N GLN A 14 6.87 -4.57 10.14
CA GLN A 14 6.28 -5.36 9.07
C GLN A 14 4.75 -5.24 8.98
N SER A 15 4.05 -4.96 10.10
CA SER A 15 2.58 -4.82 10.08
C SER A 15 2.10 -3.52 9.42
N LEU A 16 2.93 -2.47 9.38
CA LEU A 16 2.62 -1.21 8.71
C LEU A 16 2.96 -1.23 7.21
N ASP A 17 3.97 -2.05 6.83
CA ASP A 17 4.35 -2.22 5.44
C ASP A 17 3.32 -3.03 4.63
N ASN A 18 2.32 -3.62 5.30
CA ASN A 18 1.35 -4.53 4.68
C ASN A 18 0.06 -3.84 4.22
N GLU A 19 -0.22 -2.62 4.62
CA GLU A 19 -1.38 -1.89 4.12
C GLU A 19 -1.08 -1.23 2.77
N VAL A 20 -1.32 -1.96 1.71
CA VAL A 20 -1.19 -1.47 0.33
C VAL A 20 -2.46 -0.77 -0.09
N MET A 21 -2.28 0.33 -0.81
CA MET A 21 -3.40 1.01 -1.46
C MET A 21 -4.09 0.05 -2.44
N ARG A 22 -5.43 0.04 -2.47
CA ARG A 22 -6.17 -0.87 -3.35
C ARG A 22 -5.93 -0.53 -4.82
N VAL A 23 -5.71 -1.54 -5.65
CA VAL A 23 -5.51 -1.39 -7.10
C VAL A 23 -6.59 -0.52 -7.77
N GLN A 24 -7.85 -0.65 -7.34
CA GLN A 24 -8.95 0.18 -7.85
C GLN A 24 -8.77 1.67 -7.58
N GLU A 25 -8.13 2.04 -6.50
CA GLU A 25 -7.88 3.44 -6.13
C GLU A 25 -6.73 4.01 -6.93
N HIS A 26 -5.65 3.23 -7.15
CA HIS A 26 -4.59 3.60 -8.08
C HIS A 26 -5.16 3.86 -9.47
N ILE A 27 -6.05 3.00 -9.98
CA ILE A 27 -6.69 3.19 -11.28
C ILE A 27 -7.50 4.49 -11.30
N LYS A 28 -8.33 4.76 -10.28
CA LYS A 28 -9.16 5.97 -10.22
C LYS A 28 -8.32 7.24 -10.17
N LEU A 29 -7.29 7.27 -9.32
CA LEU A 29 -6.41 8.44 -9.18
C LEU A 29 -5.56 8.64 -10.42
N SER A 30 -5.03 7.56 -11.00
CA SER A 30 -4.28 7.63 -12.25
C SER A 30 -5.16 8.10 -13.42
N ALA A 31 -6.44 7.67 -13.47
CA ALA A 31 -7.39 8.13 -14.47
C ALA A 31 -7.71 9.63 -14.29
N LEU A 32 -7.90 10.08 -13.05
CA LEU A 32 -8.10 11.50 -12.74
C LEU A 32 -6.89 12.33 -13.17
N ALA A 33 -5.68 11.93 -12.78
CA ALA A 33 -4.45 12.61 -13.18
C ALA A 33 -4.26 12.63 -14.71
N ALA A 34 -4.56 11.51 -15.38
CA ALA A 34 -4.52 11.43 -16.84
C ALA A 34 -5.52 12.39 -17.50
N THR A 35 -6.74 12.48 -16.96
CA THR A 35 -7.76 13.43 -17.44
C THR A 35 -7.29 14.87 -17.29
N MET A 36 -6.68 15.20 -16.15
CA MET A 36 -6.12 16.53 -15.93
C MET A 36 -4.94 16.84 -16.87
N ALA A 37 -4.08 15.86 -17.17
CA ALA A 37 -2.91 16.04 -18.02
C ALA A 37 -3.25 16.01 -19.55
N LEU A 38 -4.45 15.58 -19.92
CA LEU A 38 -4.89 15.42 -21.31
C LEU A 38 -4.71 16.68 -22.17
N PRO A 39 -5.00 17.93 -21.69
CA PRO A 39 -4.82 19.14 -22.48
C PRO A 39 -3.37 19.40 -22.93
N TRP A 40 -2.38 18.92 -22.14
CA TRP A 40 -0.95 19.14 -22.42
C TRP A 40 -0.28 17.98 -23.13
N LEU A 41 -0.70 16.75 -22.82
CA LEU A 41 -0.06 15.53 -23.35
C LEU A 41 -0.82 14.91 -24.53
N GLY A 42 -2.08 15.28 -24.74
CA GLY A 42 -2.93 14.64 -25.75
C GLY A 42 -2.97 13.12 -25.55
N LYS A 43 -2.86 12.36 -26.62
CA LYS A 43 -2.86 10.88 -26.57
C LYS A 43 -1.69 10.26 -25.82
N ASP A 44 -0.59 11.00 -25.68
CA ASP A 44 0.61 10.51 -24.97
C ASP A 44 0.34 10.31 -23.47
N VAL A 45 -0.75 10.86 -22.92
CA VAL A 45 -1.21 10.64 -21.55
C VAL A 45 -1.47 9.17 -21.20
N LEU A 46 -1.76 8.35 -22.23
CA LEU A 46 -1.96 6.92 -22.04
C LEU A 46 -0.68 6.21 -21.56
N ILE A 47 0.51 6.76 -21.84
CA ILE A 47 1.79 6.17 -21.42
C ILE A 47 1.94 6.23 -19.90
N PRO A 48 1.92 7.43 -19.24
CA PRO A 48 2.02 7.50 -17.79
C PRO A 48 0.82 6.86 -17.08
N PHE A 49 -0.38 6.92 -17.64
CA PHE A 49 -1.54 6.21 -17.10
C PHE A 49 -1.29 4.70 -17.05
N THR A 50 -0.91 4.10 -18.19
CA THR A 50 -0.68 2.66 -18.30
C THR A 50 0.47 2.21 -17.42
N SER A 51 1.59 2.95 -17.38
CA SER A 51 2.73 2.60 -16.54
C SER A 51 2.40 2.70 -15.04
N SER A 52 1.59 3.68 -14.63
CA SER A 52 1.12 3.82 -13.25
C SER A 52 0.22 2.65 -12.81
N VAL A 53 -0.57 2.09 -13.70
CA VAL A 53 -1.46 0.96 -13.39
C VAL A 53 -0.71 -0.39 -13.48
N LEU A 54 0.23 -0.51 -14.44
CA LEU A 54 0.94 -1.76 -14.69
C LEU A 54 2.12 -2.01 -13.75
N ILE A 55 2.54 -1.03 -12.94
CA ILE A 55 3.63 -1.23 -11.98
C ILE A 55 3.31 -2.39 -11.02
N ASP A 56 2.06 -2.54 -10.62
CA ASP A 56 1.59 -3.61 -9.73
C ASP A 56 1.58 -5.01 -10.38
N VAL A 57 2.00 -5.11 -11.64
CA VAL A 57 2.13 -6.42 -12.31
C VAL A 57 3.15 -7.32 -11.60
N ASP A 58 4.14 -6.73 -10.93
CA ASP A 58 5.11 -7.48 -10.13
C ASP A 58 4.46 -8.23 -8.97
N HIS A 59 3.45 -7.67 -8.32
CA HIS A 59 2.64 -8.33 -7.30
C HIS A 59 1.88 -9.54 -7.89
N TYR A 60 1.30 -9.36 -9.07
CA TYR A 60 0.64 -10.46 -9.76
C TYR A 60 1.61 -11.56 -10.18
N LEU A 61 2.78 -11.19 -10.71
CA LEU A 61 3.80 -12.17 -11.09
C LEU A 61 4.31 -12.95 -9.87
N TRP A 62 4.58 -12.25 -8.77
CA TRP A 62 4.94 -12.90 -7.51
C TRP A 62 3.86 -13.87 -7.05
N TYR A 63 2.58 -13.45 -7.06
CA TYR A 63 1.46 -14.31 -6.71
C TYR A 63 1.39 -15.55 -7.62
N ALA A 64 1.51 -15.36 -8.92
CA ALA A 64 1.43 -16.42 -9.91
C ALA A 64 2.54 -17.46 -9.72
N VAL A 65 3.76 -17.04 -9.42
CA VAL A 65 4.90 -17.91 -9.15
C VAL A 65 4.74 -18.64 -7.81
N THR A 66 4.41 -17.91 -6.75
CA THR A 66 4.31 -18.45 -5.39
C THR A 66 3.18 -19.49 -5.27
N PHE A 67 2.01 -19.17 -5.80
CA PHE A 67 0.83 -20.04 -5.71
C PHE A 67 0.63 -20.93 -6.95
N ARG A 68 1.56 -20.89 -7.91
CA ARG A 68 1.53 -21.68 -9.16
C ARG A 68 0.19 -21.58 -9.87
N THR A 69 -0.39 -20.39 -9.93
CA THR A 69 -1.70 -20.12 -10.54
C THR A 69 -1.71 -18.80 -11.31
N LEU A 70 -2.20 -18.83 -12.53
CA LEU A 70 -2.35 -17.63 -13.38
C LEU A 70 -3.71 -16.93 -13.20
N SER A 71 -4.49 -17.30 -12.18
CA SER A 71 -5.82 -16.75 -11.96
C SER A 71 -5.73 -15.32 -11.42
N ILE A 72 -5.95 -14.33 -12.28
CA ILE A 72 -6.04 -12.90 -11.92
C ILE A 72 -7.11 -12.68 -10.84
N ARG A 73 -8.26 -13.36 -10.94
CA ARG A 73 -9.34 -13.23 -9.96
C ARG A 73 -8.91 -13.64 -8.55
N LYS A 74 -8.13 -14.72 -8.44
CA LYS A 74 -7.60 -15.18 -7.14
C LYS A 74 -6.53 -14.21 -6.61
N ALA A 75 -5.65 -13.69 -7.48
CA ALA A 75 -4.65 -12.70 -7.11
C ALA A 75 -5.32 -11.40 -6.59
N VAL A 76 -6.29 -10.87 -7.31
CA VAL A 76 -7.04 -9.67 -6.89
C VAL A 76 -7.75 -9.91 -5.55
N LYS A 77 -8.35 -11.11 -5.36
CA LYS A 77 -8.97 -11.46 -4.08
C LYS A 77 -7.93 -11.53 -2.95
N TYR A 78 -6.74 -12.10 -3.22
CA TYR A 78 -5.65 -12.22 -2.25
C TYR A 78 -5.15 -10.85 -1.79
N PHE A 79 -4.80 -9.96 -2.73
CA PHE A 79 -4.35 -8.60 -2.42
C PHE A 79 -5.47 -7.65 -1.98
N GLY A 80 -6.72 -8.03 -2.16
CA GLY A 80 -7.88 -7.29 -1.66
C GLY A 80 -8.27 -7.64 -0.21
N GLN A 81 -7.56 -8.54 0.45
CA GLN A 81 -7.75 -8.84 1.88
C GLN A 81 -7.23 -7.69 2.73
N ALA A 82 -7.74 -7.59 3.96
CA ALA A 82 -7.39 -6.48 4.85
C ALA A 82 -5.91 -6.47 5.24
N ASP A 83 -5.23 -7.62 5.23
CA ASP A 83 -3.82 -7.77 5.59
C ASP A 83 -3.19 -8.92 4.77
N PRO A 84 -2.95 -8.71 3.46
CA PRO A 84 -2.28 -9.73 2.67
C PRO A 84 -0.81 -9.83 3.10
N PRO A 85 -0.29 -11.02 3.40
CA PRO A 85 1.12 -11.18 3.72
C PRO A 85 1.95 -10.78 2.49
N GLN A 86 2.58 -9.61 2.57
CA GLN A 86 3.42 -9.10 1.50
C GLN A 86 4.89 -9.34 1.81
N LEU A 87 5.55 -10.05 0.91
CA LEU A 87 6.99 -10.16 0.94
C LEU A 87 7.60 -8.95 0.22
N LYS A 88 8.69 -8.41 0.77
CA LYS A 88 9.46 -7.32 0.13
C LYS A 88 9.88 -7.67 -1.30
N GLU A 89 10.01 -8.94 -1.60
CA GLU A 89 10.35 -9.51 -2.91
C GLU A 89 9.26 -9.29 -3.98
N ALA A 90 8.00 -9.07 -3.55
CA ALA A 90 6.90 -8.79 -4.48
C ALA A 90 6.91 -7.39 -5.06
N ARG A 91 7.80 -6.49 -4.58
CA ARG A 91 7.83 -5.08 -4.94
C ARG A 91 9.07 -4.69 -5.75
N LEU A 92 9.42 -5.49 -6.75
CA LEU A 92 10.63 -5.27 -7.55
C LEU A 92 10.61 -3.90 -8.25
N LEU A 93 9.49 -3.54 -8.89
CA LEU A 93 9.35 -2.28 -9.63
C LEU A 93 9.21 -1.06 -8.73
N HIS A 94 8.89 -1.27 -7.45
CA HIS A 94 8.84 -0.20 -6.43
C HIS A 94 10.19 0.03 -5.74
N HIS A 95 11.21 -0.79 -6.07
CA HIS A 95 12.50 -0.70 -5.41
C HIS A 95 13.24 0.58 -5.83
N PRO A 96 13.69 1.45 -4.88
CA PRO A 96 14.25 2.76 -5.19
C PRO A 96 15.51 2.69 -6.08
N LEU A 97 16.30 1.62 -5.98
CA LEU A 97 17.46 1.41 -6.85
C LEU A 97 17.03 1.21 -8.31
N ILE A 98 15.98 0.42 -8.56
CA ILE A 98 15.48 0.14 -9.91
C ILE A 98 14.90 1.41 -10.51
N LEU A 99 14.09 2.15 -9.75
CA LEU A 99 13.59 3.45 -10.17
C LEU A 99 14.71 4.43 -10.45
N GLY A 100 15.76 4.48 -9.61
CA GLY A 100 16.94 5.31 -9.83
C GLY A 100 17.69 4.98 -11.11
N ILE A 101 17.86 3.69 -11.41
CA ILE A 101 18.48 3.24 -12.67
C ILE A 101 17.63 3.65 -13.87
N LEU A 102 16.30 3.49 -13.81
CA LEU A 102 15.38 3.90 -14.87
C LEU A 102 15.42 5.43 -15.09
N VAL A 103 15.50 6.22 -14.03
CA VAL A 103 15.69 7.68 -14.11
C VAL A 103 16.99 7.99 -14.83
N LEU A 104 18.10 7.36 -14.45
CA LEU A 104 19.39 7.58 -15.08
C LEU A 104 19.34 7.25 -16.57
N ILE A 105 18.77 6.11 -16.96
CA ILE A 105 18.63 5.71 -18.36
C ILE A 105 17.78 6.74 -19.12
N ALA A 106 16.66 7.19 -18.57
CA ALA A 106 15.80 8.17 -19.22
C ALA A 106 16.53 9.53 -19.41
N MET A 107 17.31 9.95 -18.44
CA MET A 107 18.11 11.18 -18.52
C MET A 107 19.22 11.06 -19.58
N LEU A 108 19.93 9.93 -19.65
CA LEU A 108 21.00 9.70 -20.62
C LEU A 108 20.48 9.59 -22.04
N THR A 109 19.36 8.88 -22.23
CA THR A 109 18.76 8.69 -23.56
C THR A 109 17.92 9.87 -24.02
N ARG A 110 17.52 10.77 -23.12
CA ARG A 110 16.61 11.90 -23.37
C ARG A 110 15.31 11.47 -24.07
N SER A 111 14.92 10.22 -23.89
CA SER A 111 13.73 9.65 -24.51
C SER A 111 12.46 10.17 -23.86
N ARG A 112 11.63 10.91 -24.61
CA ARG A 112 10.32 11.37 -24.15
C ARG A 112 9.44 10.21 -23.69
N PHE A 113 9.48 9.08 -24.37
CA PHE A 113 8.72 7.89 -24.05
C PHE A 113 9.11 7.34 -22.66
N LEU A 114 10.42 7.20 -22.37
CA LEU A 114 10.89 6.75 -21.07
C LEU A 114 10.56 7.74 -19.95
N MET A 115 10.63 9.04 -20.23
CA MET A 115 10.24 10.07 -19.25
C MET A 115 8.76 9.98 -18.89
N LEU A 116 7.88 9.69 -19.85
CA LEU A 116 6.45 9.51 -19.60
C LEU A 116 6.16 8.23 -18.81
N ILE A 117 6.87 7.13 -19.09
CA ILE A 117 6.79 5.91 -18.27
C ILE A 117 7.18 6.23 -16.83
N LEU A 118 8.33 6.88 -16.64
CA LEU A 118 8.81 7.26 -15.30
C LEU A 118 7.84 8.16 -14.57
N ALA A 119 7.23 9.12 -15.25
CA ALA A 119 6.21 9.99 -14.65
C ALA A 119 5.06 9.16 -14.06
N GLY A 120 4.59 8.13 -14.76
CA GLY A 120 3.57 7.23 -14.24
C GLY A 120 4.03 6.38 -13.07
N LEU A 121 5.25 5.82 -13.13
CA LEU A 121 5.83 5.03 -12.04
C LEU A 121 6.02 5.88 -10.77
N ILE A 122 6.60 7.07 -10.91
CA ILE A 122 6.82 8.00 -9.80
C ILE A 122 5.48 8.44 -9.20
N PHE A 123 4.49 8.74 -10.04
CA PHE A 123 3.15 9.09 -9.58
C PHE A 123 2.54 7.98 -8.73
N HIS A 124 2.59 6.72 -9.19
CA HIS A 124 2.10 5.56 -8.44
C HIS A 124 2.79 5.42 -7.08
N VAL A 125 4.13 5.39 -7.07
CA VAL A 125 4.91 5.27 -5.82
C VAL A 125 4.63 6.45 -4.87
N SER A 126 4.40 7.65 -5.41
CA SER A 126 4.00 8.81 -4.59
C SER A 126 2.65 8.61 -3.91
N LEU A 127 1.68 7.98 -4.58
CA LEU A 127 0.39 7.63 -3.98
C LEU A 127 0.56 6.62 -2.84
N ASP A 128 1.41 5.61 -3.02
CA ASP A 128 1.71 4.64 -1.97
C ASP A 128 2.37 5.31 -0.75
N VAL A 129 3.34 6.17 -0.97
CA VAL A 129 4.01 6.91 0.11
C VAL A 129 3.00 7.78 0.88
N VAL A 130 2.12 8.50 0.18
CA VAL A 130 1.07 9.30 0.81
C VAL A 130 0.13 8.41 1.62
N HIS A 131 -0.28 7.28 1.06
CA HIS A 131 -1.15 6.33 1.75
C HIS A 131 -0.52 5.82 3.05
N VAL A 132 0.71 5.31 2.98
CA VAL A 132 1.46 4.79 4.14
C VAL A 132 1.68 5.88 5.19
N THR A 133 2.06 7.10 4.80
CA THR A 133 2.28 8.20 5.75
C THR A 133 1.00 8.60 6.47
N GLN A 134 -0.14 8.62 5.78
CA GLN A 134 -1.43 8.91 6.41
C GLN A 134 -1.84 7.83 7.42
N LEU A 135 -1.65 6.56 7.09
CA LEU A 135 -1.93 5.46 8.01
C LEU A 135 -1.00 5.47 9.24
N GLN A 136 0.28 5.79 9.04
CA GLN A 136 1.23 5.93 10.14
C GLN A 136 0.84 7.07 11.09
N SER A 137 0.48 8.23 10.55
CA SER A 137 0.00 9.37 11.33
C SER A 137 -1.27 9.03 12.11
N LEU A 138 -2.22 8.35 11.48
CA LEU A 138 -3.45 7.91 12.11
C LEU A 138 -3.20 6.88 13.22
N LYS A 139 -2.33 5.91 12.97
CA LYS A 139 -1.91 4.93 13.97
C LYS A 139 -1.29 5.60 15.18
N GLN A 140 -0.40 6.57 14.96
CA GLN A 140 0.23 7.31 16.03
C GLN A 140 -0.82 8.05 16.87
N SER A 141 -1.71 8.80 16.24
CA SER A 141 -2.78 9.54 16.92
C SER A 141 -3.68 8.63 17.75
N LEU A 142 -4.17 7.53 17.18
CA LEU A 142 -5.01 6.57 17.89
C LEU A 142 -4.27 5.84 19.02
N SER A 143 -2.96 5.57 18.84
CA SER A 143 -2.15 4.94 19.88
C SER A 143 -1.88 5.88 21.06
N GLU A 144 -1.71 7.17 20.79
CA GLU A 144 -1.57 8.22 21.82
C GLU A 144 -2.89 8.38 22.60
N GLU A 145 -4.03 8.40 21.90
CA GLU A 145 -5.37 8.48 22.53
C GLU A 145 -5.65 7.26 23.40
N ALA A 146 -5.28 6.07 22.95
CA ALA A 146 -5.43 4.82 23.69
C ALA A 146 -4.46 4.69 24.89
N ASN A 147 -3.49 5.60 25.05
CA ASN A 147 -2.48 5.56 26.13
C ASN A 147 -1.77 4.20 26.27
N GLY A 148 -1.57 3.49 25.17
CA GLY A 148 -0.98 2.16 25.15
C GLY A 148 -1.88 1.06 25.72
N ILE A 149 -3.19 1.30 25.87
CA ILE A 149 -4.17 0.33 26.34
C ILE A 149 -4.95 -0.21 25.14
N CYS A 150 -4.97 -1.53 24.99
CA CYS A 150 -5.78 -2.16 23.95
C CYS A 150 -7.28 -2.01 24.30
N PRO A 151 -8.11 -1.38 23.45
CA PRO A 151 -9.54 -1.19 23.74
C PRO A 151 -10.34 -2.49 23.80
N GLU A 152 -9.87 -3.56 23.18
CA GLU A 152 -10.55 -4.84 23.15
C GLU A 152 -10.34 -5.68 24.43
N CYS A 153 -9.10 -5.78 24.93
CA CYS A 153 -8.79 -6.59 26.10
C CYS A 153 -8.48 -5.77 27.37
N GLY A 154 -8.33 -4.46 27.27
CA GLY A 154 -8.00 -3.57 28.39
C GLY A 154 -6.54 -3.68 28.88
N GLU A 155 -5.72 -4.51 28.26
CA GLU A 155 -4.31 -4.66 28.67
C GLU A 155 -3.41 -3.56 28.09
N ARG A 156 -2.40 -3.17 28.87
CA ARG A 156 -1.37 -2.25 28.42
C ARG A 156 -0.33 -2.97 27.58
N CYS A 157 -0.08 -2.44 26.39
CA CYS A 157 0.85 -3.00 25.41
C CYS A 157 1.82 -1.91 24.92
N GLU A 158 3.10 -2.26 24.77
CA GLU A 158 4.12 -1.35 24.23
C GLU A 158 3.84 -0.98 22.77
N VAL A 159 3.19 -1.89 22.05
CA VAL A 159 2.91 -1.71 20.63
C VAL A 159 1.48 -2.08 20.34
N LEU A 160 0.76 -1.13 19.77
CA LEU A 160 -0.56 -1.31 19.20
C LEU A 160 -0.45 -1.38 17.67
N GLN A 161 -1.29 -2.20 17.05
CA GLN A 161 -1.39 -2.38 15.61
C GLN A 161 -2.68 -1.74 15.12
N LEU A 162 -2.61 -1.03 14.00
CA LEU A 162 -3.80 -0.44 13.38
C LEU A 162 -4.63 -1.56 12.74
N HIS A 163 -5.93 -1.55 12.99
CA HIS A 163 -6.88 -2.48 12.41
C HIS A 163 -8.02 -1.71 11.74
N THR A 164 -8.35 -2.06 10.51
CA THR A 164 -9.44 -1.43 9.77
C THR A 164 -10.76 -2.09 10.13
N VAL A 165 -11.63 -1.33 10.79
CA VAL A 165 -12.98 -1.79 11.18
C VAL A 165 -13.97 -1.64 10.03
N TYR A 166 -13.88 -0.53 9.30
CA TYR A 166 -14.77 -0.23 8.20
C TYR A 166 -14.02 0.31 6.99
N PHE A 167 -14.26 -0.31 5.84
CA PHE A 167 -13.72 0.18 4.57
C PHE A 167 -14.70 1.16 3.93
N SER A 168 -14.43 2.46 4.11
CA SER A 168 -15.22 3.49 3.43
C SER A 168 -15.08 3.38 1.91
N PRO A 169 -16.19 3.37 1.15
CA PRO A 169 -16.14 3.41 -0.31
C PRO A 169 -15.70 4.79 -0.83
N SER A 170 -15.79 5.82 -0.01
CA SER A 170 -15.37 7.18 -0.34
C SER A 170 -13.89 7.38 -0.03
N MET A 171 -13.12 7.85 -1.01
CA MET A 171 -11.71 8.19 -0.82
C MET A 171 -11.51 9.33 0.19
N LEU A 172 -12.45 10.27 0.27
CA LEU A 172 -12.39 11.42 1.18
C LEU A 172 -12.55 11.02 2.65
N ASN A 173 -13.32 9.95 2.91
CA ASN A 173 -13.64 9.50 4.26
C ASN A 173 -12.79 8.29 4.68
N ARG A 174 -11.83 7.88 3.86
CA ARG A 174 -11.08 6.65 4.09
C ARG A 174 -10.23 6.70 5.34
N TYR A 175 -9.57 7.82 5.59
CA TYR A 175 -8.63 7.99 6.72
C TYR A 175 -9.29 8.63 7.95
N GLN A 176 -10.61 8.51 8.08
CA GLN A 176 -11.29 8.93 9.30
C GLN A 176 -11.01 7.96 10.43
N ALA A 177 -10.71 8.50 11.62
CA ALA A 177 -10.36 7.71 12.81
C ALA A 177 -11.42 6.64 13.15
N GLU A 178 -12.69 6.94 12.87
CA GLU A 178 -13.83 6.04 13.08
C GLU A 178 -13.75 4.73 12.29
N ASN A 179 -12.99 4.70 11.21
CA ASN A 179 -12.81 3.51 10.38
C ASN A 179 -11.74 2.56 10.92
N PHE A 180 -11.04 2.95 11.97
CA PHE A 180 -9.87 2.24 12.47
C PHE A 180 -9.93 2.08 13.99
N VAL A 181 -9.24 1.05 14.46
CA VAL A 181 -8.98 0.83 15.89
C VAL A 181 -7.54 0.36 16.05
N VAL A 182 -6.93 0.71 17.17
CA VAL A 182 -5.62 0.17 17.52
C VAL A 182 -5.78 -0.99 18.49
N LEU A 183 -5.20 -2.14 18.15
CA LEU A 183 -5.33 -3.39 18.91
C LEU A 183 -3.94 -3.90 19.31
N CYS A 184 -3.87 -4.63 20.42
CA CYS A 184 -2.67 -5.41 20.72
C CYS A 184 -2.48 -6.53 19.68
N PRO A 185 -1.26 -7.06 19.48
CA PRO A 185 -1.01 -8.10 18.47
C PRO A 185 -1.94 -9.30 18.58
N THR A 186 -2.24 -9.74 19.80
CA THR A 186 -3.14 -10.89 20.03
C THR A 186 -4.59 -10.61 19.65
N CYS A 187 -5.12 -9.43 19.96
CA CYS A 187 -6.48 -9.03 19.57
C CYS A 187 -6.57 -8.77 18.06
N HIS A 188 -5.52 -8.18 17.48
CA HIS A 188 -5.42 -7.95 16.04
C HIS A 188 -5.44 -9.27 15.26
N GLU A 189 -4.66 -10.27 15.67
CA GLU A 189 -4.68 -11.60 15.07
C GLU A 189 -6.06 -12.28 15.18
N LYS A 190 -6.71 -12.15 16.35
CA LYS A 190 -8.07 -12.66 16.53
C LYS A 190 -9.08 -11.98 15.60
N ALA A 191 -8.97 -10.67 15.39
CA ALA A 191 -9.86 -9.92 14.50
C ALA A 191 -9.78 -10.39 13.04
N HIS A 192 -8.63 -10.95 12.61
CA HIS A 192 -8.45 -11.52 11.26
C HIS A 192 -8.83 -13.01 11.17
N SER A 193 -9.08 -13.69 12.28
CA SER A 193 -9.37 -15.14 12.32
C SER A 193 -10.86 -15.49 12.27
N VAL A 194 -11.75 -14.50 12.16
CA VAL A 194 -13.22 -14.66 12.14
C VAL A 194 -13.77 -14.69 10.68
#